data_a8831b188a2dc2b70ddf55edd9a4a654
#
_entry.id   a8831b188a2dc2b70ddf55edd9a4a654
#
_cell.length_a   1.000
_cell.length_b   1.000
_cell.length_c   1.000
_cell.angle_alpha   90.00
_cell.angle_beta   90.00
_cell.angle_gamma   90.00
#
_symmetry.space_group_name_H-M   'P 1'
#
loop_
_entity.id
_entity.type
_entity.pdbx_description
1 polymer ?
#
loop_
_entity_poly.entity_id
_entity_poly.type
_entity_poly.pdbx_seq_one_letter_code
_entity_poly.pdbx_strand_id
1 'polypeptide(L)'
;MNKFDSKKYPIFANFLKQLAKDLTKLYYSKLSNFRVSNKLKGKLYDPVTTSDKAFEKFIRLKIKKKFPSHQIIGEEFGHTKSKSEFTWIIDPIDGTRSFVIGSPTWSNLISLNYMGSPIMG
;
A
#
# COMPACT_ATOMS: atom_id res chain seq x y z
N MET A 1 -6.27 -3.99 28.61
CA MET A 1 -5.53 -3.67 27.37
C MET A 1 -5.25 -4.97 26.63
N ASN A 2 -5.89 -5.19 25.49
CA ASN A 2 -5.65 -6.38 24.69
C ASN A 2 -4.28 -6.25 24.01
N LYS A 3 -3.32 -7.06 24.46
CA LYS A 3 -2.02 -7.14 23.80
C LYS A 3 -2.16 -7.94 22.50
N PHE A 4 -1.47 -7.49 21.46
CA PHE A 4 -1.37 -8.25 20.22
C PHE A 4 -0.74 -9.62 20.46
N ASP A 5 -1.36 -10.68 19.94
CA ASP A 5 -0.82 -12.04 20.03
C ASP A 5 0.35 -12.21 19.04
N SER A 6 1.56 -12.26 19.57
CA SER A 6 2.79 -12.38 18.77
C SER A 6 2.86 -13.67 17.93
N LYS A 7 2.07 -14.70 18.28
CA LYS A 7 1.97 -15.93 17.48
C LYS A 7 1.42 -15.67 16.05
N LYS A 8 0.77 -14.52 15.84
CA LYS A 8 0.25 -14.11 14.53
C LYS A 8 1.31 -13.47 13.63
N TYR A 9 2.46 -13.06 14.15
CA TYR A 9 3.51 -12.43 13.34
C TYR A 9 3.93 -13.24 12.11
N PRO A 10 4.17 -14.54 12.18
CA PRO A 10 4.57 -15.31 11.00
C PRO A 10 3.55 -15.26 9.87
N ILE A 11 2.25 -15.22 10.16
CA ILE A 11 1.18 -15.13 9.16
C ILE A 11 1.31 -13.81 8.40
N PHE A 12 1.46 -12.71 9.10
CA PHE A 12 1.58 -11.38 8.51
C PHE A 12 2.91 -11.20 7.79
N ALA A 13 4.01 -11.69 8.35
CA ALA A 13 5.33 -11.63 7.72
C ALA A 13 5.37 -12.42 6.41
N ASN A 14 4.80 -13.61 6.38
CA ASN A 14 4.73 -14.42 5.17
C ASN A 14 3.84 -13.77 4.10
N PHE A 15 2.73 -13.17 4.51
CA PHE A 15 1.88 -12.40 3.61
C PHE A 15 2.65 -11.23 2.97
N LEU A 16 3.34 -10.43 3.77
CA LEU A 16 4.12 -9.29 3.26
C LEU A 16 5.26 -9.72 2.34
N LYS A 17 5.98 -10.80 2.67
CA LYS A 17 7.03 -11.35 1.80
C LYS A 17 6.48 -11.77 0.43
N GLN A 18 5.34 -12.44 0.41
CA GLN A 18 4.71 -12.84 -0.85
C GLN A 18 4.19 -11.62 -1.61
N LEU A 19 3.59 -10.66 -0.91
CA LEU A 19 3.11 -9.42 -1.52
C LEU A 19 4.26 -8.64 -2.16
N ALA A 20 5.41 -8.54 -1.52
CA ALA A 20 6.60 -7.88 -2.09
C ALA A 20 7.04 -8.52 -3.41
N LYS A 21 7.06 -9.85 -3.47
CA LYS A 21 7.37 -10.58 -4.73
C LYS A 21 6.34 -10.29 -5.82
N ASP A 22 5.05 -10.29 -5.46
CA ASP A 22 3.98 -10.05 -6.41
C ASP A 22 4.00 -8.60 -6.93
N LEU A 23 4.29 -7.63 -6.07
CA LEU A 23 4.44 -6.22 -6.46
C LEU A 23 5.62 -6.01 -7.40
N THR A 24 6.74 -6.66 -7.16
CA THR A 24 7.91 -6.62 -8.05
C THR A 24 7.57 -7.15 -9.44
N LYS A 25 6.89 -8.29 -9.51
CA LYS A 25 6.42 -8.84 -10.80
C LYS A 25 5.45 -7.91 -11.52
N LEU A 26 4.52 -7.33 -10.77
CA LEU A 26 3.53 -6.40 -11.32
C LEU A 26 4.21 -5.17 -11.92
N TYR A 27 5.18 -4.58 -11.22
CA TYR A 27 5.93 -3.44 -11.71
C TYR A 27 6.62 -3.75 -13.04
N TYR A 28 7.46 -4.79 -13.09
CA TYR A 28 8.23 -5.11 -14.28
C TYR A 28 7.37 -5.58 -15.46
N SER A 29 6.21 -6.18 -15.21
CA SER A 29 5.35 -6.66 -16.28
C SER A 29 4.39 -5.60 -16.85
N LYS A 30 3.91 -4.65 -16.01
CA LYS A 30 2.79 -3.78 -16.39
C LYS A 30 2.95 -2.31 -15.98
N LEU A 31 3.61 -2.00 -14.87
CA LEU A 31 3.55 -0.68 -14.27
C LEU A 31 4.77 0.21 -14.51
N SER A 32 5.75 -0.25 -15.31
CA SER A 32 6.87 0.58 -15.76
C SER A 32 6.45 1.66 -16.77
N ASN A 33 5.34 1.43 -17.49
CA ASN A 33 4.68 2.42 -18.35
C ASN A 33 3.48 3.03 -17.62
N PHE A 34 3.42 4.36 -17.51
CA PHE A 34 2.39 5.03 -16.71
C PHE A 34 1.99 6.39 -17.32
N ARG A 35 0.81 6.87 -16.89
CA ARG A 35 0.31 8.23 -17.17
C ARG A 35 0.33 9.03 -15.87
N VAL A 36 0.65 10.30 -15.99
CA VAL A 36 0.76 11.25 -14.87
C VAL A 36 -0.41 12.21 -14.86
N SER A 37 -0.96 12.47 -13.69
CA SER A 37 -1.88 13.58 -13.45
C SER A 37 -1.47 14.34 -12.18
N ASN A 38 -2.07 15.52 -11.94
CA ASN A 38 -1.80 16.29 -10.74
C ASN A 38 -2.99 16.21 -9.78
N LYS A 39 -2.75 15.80 -8.54
CA LYS A 39 -3.77 15.74 -7.47
C LYS A 39 -4.22 17.13 -7.03
N LEU A 40 -3.31 18.11 -7.08
CA LEU A 40 -3.57 19.48 -6.67
C LEU A 40 -3.83 20.36 -7.88
N LYS A 41 -4.79 21.29 -7.74
CA LYS A 41 -5.07 22.31 -8.76
C LYS A 41 -4.24 23.57 -8.48
N GLY A 42 -3.82 24.29 -9.56
CA GLY A 42 -3.11 25.55 -9.46
C GLY A 42 -1.58 25.40 -9.47
N LYS A 43 -0.88 26.21 -8.65
CA LYS A 43 0.59 26.34 -8.68
C LYS A 43 1.33 25.16 -7.99
N LEU A 44 0.66 24.39 -7.15
CA LEU A 44 1.27 23.26 -6.44
C LEU A 44 1.25 22.00 -7.31
N TYR A 45 2.34 21.24 -7.25
CA TYR A 45 2.49 20.01 -7.99
C TYR A 45 2.55 18.81 -7.04
N ASP A 46 1.52 17.98 -7.10
CA ASP A 46 1.43 16.73 -6.39
C ASP A 46 1.03 15.61 -7.36
N PRO A 47 2.02 14.97 -8.03
CA PRO A 47 1.74 14.02 -9.08
C PRO A 47 1.14 12.72 -8.56
N VAL A 48 0.23 12.17 -9.35
CA VAL A 48 -0.23 10.79 -9.21
C VAL A 48 -0.11 10.11 -10.56
N THR A 49 0.29 8.85 -10.56
CA THR A 49 0.40 8.05 -11.78
C THR A 49 -0.69 6.99 -11.83
N THR A 50 -0.94 6.44 -13.02
CA THR A 50 -1.80 5.26 -13.15
C THR A 50 -1.21 4.07 -12.40
N SER A 51 0.12 4.05 -12.21
CA SER A 51 0.81 3.03 -11.42
C SER A 51 0.54 3.13 -9.93
N ASP A 52 0.46 4.35 -9.36
CA ASP A 52 0.04 4.56 -7.95
C ASP A 52 -1.30 3.87 -7.69
N LYS A 53 -2.27 4.17 -8.53
CA LYS A 53 -3.62 3.61 -8.41
C LYS A 53 -3.66 2.10 -8.62
N ALA A 54 -2.91 1.61 -9.61
CA ALA A 54 -2.84 0.18 -9.90
C ALA A 54 -2.15 -0.62 -8.78
N PHE A 55 -1.08 -0.09 -8.20
CA PHE A 55 -0.43 -0.68 -7.03
C PHE A 55 -1.39 -0.77 -5.84
N GLU A 56 -2.07 0.33 -5.51
CA GLU A 56 -3.00 0.32 -4.38
C GLU A 56 -4.16 -0.64 -4.59
N LYS A 57 -4.77 -0.67 -5.77
CA LYS A 57 -5.81 -1.65 -6.12
C LYS A 57 -5.34 -3.08 -5.92
N PHE A 58 -4.15 -3.39 -6.41
CA PHE A 58 -3.57 -4.72 -6.30
C PHE A 58 -3.34 -5.12 -4.83
N ILE A 59 -2.73 -4.22 -4.04
CA ILE A 59 -2.49 -4.45 -2.62
C ILE A 59 -3.81 -4.68 -1.88
N ARG A 60 -4.82 -3.84 -2.12
CA ARG A 60 -6.15 -3.98 -1.53
C ARG A 60 -6.81 -5.32 -1.84
N LEU A 61 -6.72 -5.79 -3.09
CA LEU A 61 -7.25 -7.08 -3.49
C LEU A 61 -6.58 -8.23 -2.73
N LYS A 62 -5.26 -8.19 -2.60
CA LYS A 62 -4.50 -9.21 -1.86
C LYS A 62 -4.87 -9.22 -0.37
N ILE A 63 -4.97 -8.05 0.25
CA ILE A 63 -5.38 -7.92 1.66
C ILE A 63 -6.81 -8.44 1.85
N LYS A 64 -7.75 -8.02 1.03
CA LYS A 64 -9.16 -8.45 1.13
C LYS A 64 -9.32 -9.95 0.94
N LYS A 65 -8.53 -10.55 0.07
CA LYS A 65 -8.56 -12.00 -0.17
C LYS A 65 -8.06 -12.78 1.05
N LYS A 66 -6.99 -12.34 1.69
CA LYS A 66 -6.38 -13.04 2.83
C LYS A 66 -7.00 -12.65 4.16
N PHE A 67 -7.33 -11.37 4.34
CA PHE A 67 -7.84 -10.78 5.58
C PHE A 67 -9.10 -9.95 5.30
N PRO A 68 -10.22 -10.59 4.94
CA PRO A 68 -11.42 -9.88 4.46
C PRO A 68 -12.06 -8.94 5.48
N SER A 69 -11.80 -9.15 6.79
CA SER A 69 -12.34 -8.30 7.85
C SER A 69 -11.48 -7.10 8.19
N HIS A 70 -10.22 -7.05 7.74
CA HIS A 70 -9.30 -5.97 8.10
C HIS A 70 -9.68 -4.65 7.45
N GLN A 71 -9.41 -3.54 8.16
CA GLN A 71 -9.53 -2.21 7.62
C GLN A 71 -8.35 -1.88 6.70
N ILE A 72 -8.57 -0.99 5.73
CA ILE A 72 -7.53 -0.52 4.82
C ILE A 72 -7.63 0.99 4.70
N ILE A 73 -6.52 1.68 4.89
CA ILE A 73 -6.35 3.10 4.60
C ILE A 73 -5.30 3.22 3.51
N GLY A 74 -5.66 3.85 2.39
CA GLY A 74 -4.75 4.06 1.29
C GLY A 74 -4.80 5.49 0.78
N GLU A 75 -3.70 5.96 0.23
CA GLU A 75 -3.55 7.32 -0.28
C GLU A 75 -4.50 7.61 -1.45
N GLU A 76 -4.72 6.61 -2.33
CA GLU A 76 -5.47 6.81 -3.57
C GLU A 76 -6.97 6.52 -3.43
N PHE A 77 -7.37 5.54 -2.61
CA PHE A 77 -8.76 5.06 -2.52
C PHE A 77 -9.37 5.18 -1.12
N GLY A 78 -8.69 5.88 -0.21
CA GLY A 78 -9.25 6.23 1.10
C GLY A 78 -9.37 5.06 2.07
N HIS A 79 -10.35 5.15 2.97
CA HIS A 79 -10.51 4.24 4.09
C HIS A 79 -11.65 3.25 3.86
N THR A 80 -11.32 1.96 3.78
CA THR A 80 -12.29 0.86 3.88
C THR A 80 -12.43 0.49 5.36
N LYS A 81 -13.51 0.97 5.99
CA LYS A 81 -13.79 0.76 7.41
C LYS A 81 -14.37 -0.62 7.68
N SER A 82 -14.07 -1.16 8.86
CA SER A 82 -14.70 -2.36 9.41
C SER A 82 -14.63 -2.32 10.94
N LYS A 83 -15.13 -3.37 11.59
CA LYS A 83 -15.03 -3.53 13.06
C LYS A 83 -13.71 -4.17 13.50
N SER A 84 -12.80 -4.46 12.57
CA SER A 84 -11.51 -5.09 12.88
C SER A 84 -10.60 -4.15 13.65
N GLU A 85 -9.83 -4.70 14.59
CA GLU A 85 -8.75 -4.02 15.28
C GLU A 85 -7.49 -3.88 14.42
N PHE A 86 -7.43 -4.57 13.27
CA PHE A 86 -6.34 -4.53 12.31
C PHE A 86 -6.63 -3.53 11.19
N THR A 87 -5.65 -2.68 10.91
CA THR A 87 -5.71 -1.70 9.82
C THR A 87 -4.42 -1.72 9.01
N TRP A 88 -4.54 -1.93 7.72
CA TRP A 88 -3.46 -1.78 6.77
C TRP A 88 -3.40 -0.34 6.31
N ILE A 89 -2.20 0.25 6.31
CA ILE A 89 -1.96 1.60 5.81
C ILE A 89 -1.03 1.48 4.62
N ILE A 90 -1.44 2.06 3.49
CA ILE A 90 -0.77 1.91 2.20
C ILE A 90 -0.42 3.27 1.63
N ASP A 91 0.86 3.48 1.33
CA ASP A 91 1.33 4.45 0.35
C ASP A 91 1.88 3.67 -0.85
N PRO A 92 1.14 3.62 -1.98
CA PRO A 92 1.50 2.74 -3.09
C PRO A 92 2.82 3.12 -3.75
N ILE A 93 3.13 4.41 -3.85
CA ILE A 93 4.43 4.91 -4.28
C ILE A 93 4.83 6.10 -3.40
N ASP A 94 5.69 5.85 -2.44
CA ASP A 94 6.40 6.92 -1.75
C ASP A 94 7.51 7.44 -2.66
N GLY A 95 7.50 8.74 -2.92
CA GLY A 95 8.42 9.35 -3.87
C GLY A 95 7.89 9.31 -5.32
N THR A 96 6.62 9.62 -5.54
CA THR A 96 5.99 9.65 -6.88
C THR A 96 6.74 10.56 -7.85
N ARG A 97 7.26 11.70 -7.38
CA ARG A 97 8.10 12.59 -8.23
C ARG A 97 9.35 11.89 -8.74
N SER A 98 10.02 11.13 -7.88
CA SER A 98 11.17 10.31 -8.27
C SER A 98 10.77 9.21 -9.27
N PHE A 99 9.64 8.56 -9.03
CA PHE A 99 9.08 7.55 -9.94
C PHE A 99 8.82 8.13 -11.34
N VAL A 100 8.20 9.31 -11.42
CA VAL A 100 7.85 9.98 -12.67
C VAL A 100 9.08 10.31 -13.53
N ILE A 101 10.19 10.72 -12.92
CA ILE A 101 11.43 11.09 -13.63
C ILE A 101 12.37 9.90 -13.84
N GLY A 102 11.98 8.68 -13.47
CA GLY A 102 12.81 7.48 -13.62
C GLY A 102 13.92 7.35 -12.60
N SER A 103 13.89 8.12 -11.50
CA SER A 103 14.84 7.94 -10.39
C SER A 103 14.51 6.66 -9.61
N PRO A 104 15.53 5.93 -9.11
CA PRO A 104 15.28 4.71 -8.34
C PRO A 104 14.83 4.96 -6.87
N THR A 105 14.75 6.22 -6.45
CA THR A 105 14.45 6.60 -5.05
C THR A 105 12.95 6.66 -4.78
N TRP A 106 12.25 5.55 -4.94
CA TRP A 106 10.85 5.37 -4.60
C TRP A 106 10.61 3.99 -3.99
N SER A 107 9.50 3.82 -3.29
CA SER A 107 9.16 2.54 -2.65
C SER A 107 7.66 2.37 -2.48
N ASN A 108 7.21 1.13 -2.30
CA ASN A 108 5.89 0.85 -1.76
C ASN A 108 5.99 0.83 -0.23
N LEU A 109 5.14 1.59 0.46
CA LEU A 109 5.05 1.57 1.92
C LEU A 109 3.75 0.90 2.35
N ILE A 110 3.87 -0.14 3.16
CA ILE A 110 2.75 -0.91 3.68
C ILE A 110 3.00 -1.18 5.15
N SER A 111 2.05 -0.77 6.00
CA SER A 111 2.09 -0.98 7.44
C SER A 111 0.84 -1.72 7.90
N LEU A 112 1.01 -2.64 8.84
CA LEU A 112 -0.09 -3.24 9.57
C LEU A 112 -0.13 -2.67 10.99
N ASN A 113 -1.26 -2.09 11.33
CA ASN A 113 -1.52 -1.55 12.67
C ASN A 113 -2.51 -2.44 13.41
N TYR A 114 -2.31 -2.59 14.70
CA TYR A 114 -3.24 -3.21 15.63
C TYR A 114 -3.66 -2.21 16.68
N MET A 115 -4.97 -1.95 16.79
CA MET A 115 -5.53 -0.95 17.71
C MET A 115 -4.83 0.41 17.62
N GLY A 116 -4.52 0.86 16.42
CA GLY A 116 -3.87 2.14 16.14
C GLY A 116 -2.35 2.19 16.30
N SER A 117 -1.69 1.09 16.68
CA SER A 117 -0.23 1.02 16.82
C SER A 117 0.38 0.14 15.74
N PRO A 118 1.44 0.59 15.04
CA PRO A 118 2.10 -0.23 14.04
C PRO A 118 2.76 -1.45 14.68
N ILE A 119 2.53 -2.62 14.07
CA ILE A 119 3.11 -3.89 14.52
C ILE A 119 4.00 -4.54 13.48
N MET A 120 3.88 -4.17 12.21
CA MET A 120 4.68 -4.72 11.11
C MET A 120 4.61 -3.80 9.89
N GLY A 121 5.67 -3.78 9.09
CA GLY A 121 5.74 -3.06 7.83
C GLY A 121 6.96 -3.45 7.01
#